data_c3451222834ec312d7787da040a701a1
#
_entry.id   c3451222834ec312d7787da040a701a1
#
_cell.length_a   1.000
_cell.length_b   1.000
_cell.length_c   1.000
_cell.angle_alpha   90.00
_cell.angle_beta   90.00
_cell.angle_gamma   90.00
#
_symmetry.space_group_name_H-M   'P 1'
#
loop_
_entity.id
_entity.type
_entity.pdbx_description
1 polymer ?
#
loop_
_entity_poly.entity_id
_entity_poly.type
_entity_poly.pdbx_seq_one_letter_code
_entity_poly.pdbx_strand_id
1 'polypeptide(L)'
;MQEKNKEYNEKEQQIAENRSRNTLFERRENLQKHESYASERRQYDAIRNGQTDRIQSVFQLTPDGTPGILSRNELRNSKNMFIAGITLFTRAAIEGGVPEETAYALSVRCTDCIGMCKRKQWKDCRCGYLRRSSHCITLLLFP
;
A
#
# COMPACT_ATOMS: atom_id res chain seq x y z
N MET A 1 13.71 -19.39 34.73
CA MET A 1 13.03 -18.24 34.03
C MET A 1 13.32 -18.24 32.52
N GLN A 2 14.53 -18.51 32.07
CA GLN A 2 14.94 -18.58 30.66
C GLN A 2 14.24 -19.72 29.86
N GLU A 3 14.09 -20.91 30.45
CA GLU A 3 13.42 -22.04 29.78
C GLU A 3 11.92 -21.79 29.49
N LYS A 4 11.20 -21.15 30.42
CA LYS A 4 9.78 -20.81 30.23
C LYS A 4 9.59 -19.78 29.09
N ASN A 5 10.54 -18.83 28.97
CA ASN A 5 10.50 -17.85 27.87
C ASN A 5 10.81 -18.52 26.52
N LYS A 6 11.69 -19.51 26.48
CA LYS A 6 12.02 -20.26 25.28
C LYS A 6 10.80 -21.08 24.81
N GLU A 7 10.18 -21.81 25.72
CA GLU A 7 8.97 -22.61 25.42
C GLU A 7 7.80 -21.74 24.97
N TYR A 8 7.63 -20.53 25.56
CA TYR A 8 6.61 -19.57 25.14
C TYR A 8 6.87 -19.08 23.71
N ASN A 9 8.09 -18.70 23.40
CA ASN A 9 8.46 -18.23 22.06
C ASN A 9 8.29 -19.31 20.99
N GLU A 10 8.66 -20.56 21.30
CA GLU A 10 8.46 -21.70 20.38
C GLU A 10 6.98 -21.96 20.08
N LYS A 11 6.11 -21.87 21.10
CA LYS A 11 4.65 -21.99 20.93
C LYS A 11 4.08 -20.85 20.08
N GLU A 12 4.51 -19.61 20.30
CA GLU A 12 4.07 -18.47 19.49
C GLU A 12 4.49 -18.60 18.02
N GLN A 13 5.72 -19.04 17.77
CA GLN A 13 6.20 -19.31 16.42
C GLN A 13 5.38 -20.40 15.73
N GLN A 14 5.11 -21.50 16.41
CA GLN A 14 4.30 -22.60 15.88
C GLN A 14 2.86 -22.16 15.54
N ILE A 15 2.26 -21.31 16.39
CA ILE A 15 0.94 -20.73 16.15
C ILE A 15 0.98 -19.82 14.90
N ALA A 16 2.01 -18.99 14.77
CA ALA A 16 2.16 -18.09 13.62
C ALA A 16 2.34 -18.87 12.31
N GLU A 17 3.17 -19.93 12.31
CA GLU A 17 3.39 -20.79 11.16
C GLU A 17 2.09 -21.52 10.74
N ASN A 18 1.35 -22.08 11.69
CA ASN A 18 0.10 -22.75 11.42
C ASN A 18 -0.95 -21.79 10.85
N ARG A 19 -1.05 -20.56 11.37
CA ARG A 19 -1.94 -19.53 10.81
C ARG A 19 -1.57 -19.16 9.39
N SER A 20 -0.30 -18.98 9.10
CA SER A 20 0.18 -18.68 7.74
C SER A 20 -0.14 -19.82 6.78
N ARG A 21 0.08 -21.06 7.18
CA ARG A 21 -0.19 -22.26 6.39
C ARG A 21 -1.68 -22.39 6.08
N ASN A 22 -2.54 -22.22 7.08
CA ASN A 22 -4.00 -22.28 6.92
C ASN A 22 -4.50 -21.18 5.99
N THR A 23 -3.98 -19.95 6.14
CA THR A 23 -4.36 -18.84 5.25
C THR A 23 -3.97 -19.11 3.79
N LEU A 24 -2.80 -19.69 3.55
CA LEU A 24 -2.36 -20.07 2.20
C LEU A 24 -3.22 -21.19 1.61
N PHE A 25 -3.59 -22.15 2.44
CA PHE A 25 -4.48 -23.25 2.04
C PHE A 25 -5.86 -22.72 1.66
N GLU A 26 -6.51 -21.93 2.53
CA GLU A 26 -7.83 -21.33 2.28
C GLU A 26 -7.84 -20.48 1.00
N ARG A 27 -6.78 -19.73 0.73
CA ARG A 27 -6.67 -18.95 -0.50
C ARG A 27 -6.58 -19.81 -1.75
N ARG A 28 -5.87 -20.95 -1.69
CA ARG A 28 -5.79 -21.90 -2.79
C ARG A 28 -7.15 -22.53 -3.09
N GLU A 29 -7.85 -22.98 -2.06
CA GLU A 29 -9.17 -23.58 -2.17
C GLU A 29 -10.21 -22.59 -2.74
N ASN A 30 -10.16 -21.33 -2.30
CA ASN A 30 -11.07 -20.29 -2.75
C ASN A 30 -10.64 -19.59 -4.04
N LEU A 31 -9.58 -20.02 -4.72
CA LEU A 31 -8.99 -19.40 -5.92
C LEU A 31 -8.71 -17.90 -5.76
N GLN A 32 -8.52 -17.42 -4.54
CA GLN A 32 -8.23 -16.03 -4.25
C GLN A 32 -6.77 -15.70 -4.59
N LYS A 33 -6.57 -14.93 -5.63
CA LYS A 33 -5.26 -14.42 -6.01
C LYS A 33 -5.02 -13.06 -5.39
N HIS A 34 -3.80 -12.81 -4.95
CA HIS A 34 -3.34 -11.44 -4.67
C HIS A 34 -3.31 -10.63 -5.97
N GLU A 35 -3.39 -9.31 -5.84
CA GLU A 35 -3.02 -8.43 -6.94
C GLU A 35 -1.65 -8.84 -7.49
N SER A 36 -1.53 -8.91 -8.83
CA SER A 36 -0.29 -9.43 -9.43
C SER A 36 0.85 -8.43 -9.29
N TYR A 37 2.05 -8.92 -9.12
CA TYR A 37 3.26 -8.10 -9.14
C TYR A 37 3.38 -7.31 -10.46
N ALA A 38 2.87 -7.84 -11.57
CA ALA A 38 2.84 -7.15 -12.85
C ALA A 38 1.95 -5.89 -12.82
N SER A 39 0.84 -5.91 -12.06
CA SER A 39 -0.01 -4.72 -11.83
C SER A 39 0.74 -3.66 -11.04
N GLU A 40 1.37 -4.04 -9.94
CA GLU A 40 2.20 -3.13 -9.15
C GLU A 40 3.34 -2.52 -9.98
N ARG A 41 4.02 -3.34 -10.78
CA ARG A 41 5.10 -2.88 -11.67
C ARG A 41 4.62 -1.87 -12.71
N ARG A 42 3.45 -2.05 -13.29
CA ARG A 42 2.86 -1.07 -14.23
C ARG A 42 2.66 0.29 -13.56
N GLN A 43 2.16 0.30 -12.32
CA GLN A 43 1.97 1.53 -11.55
C GLN A 43 3.32 2.19 -11.23
N TYR A 44 4.27 1.41 -10.77
CA TYR A 44 5.62 1.85 -10.47
C TYR A 44 6.30 2.48 -11.69
N ASP A 45 6.28 1.79 -12.83
CA ASP A 45 6.93 2.24 -14.06
C ASP A 45 6.23 3.48 -14.65
N ALA A 46 4.92 3.61 -14.52
CA ALA A 46 4.20 4.80 -14.94
C ALA A 46 4.64 6.04 -14.16
N ILE A 47 4.87 5.91 -12.85
CA ILE A 47 5.37 6.98 -12.00
C ILE A 47 6.83 7.28 -12.34
N ARG A 48 7.69 6.28 -12.38
CA ARG A 48 9.12 6.42 -12.67
C ARG A 48 9.37 7.13 -14.02
N ASN A 49 8.54 6.82 -15.02
CA ASN A 49 8.68 7.38 -16.35
C ASN A 49 7.88 8.70 -16.57
N GLY A 50 7.26 9.27 -15.52
CA GLY A 50 6.51 10.50 -15.61
C GLY A 50 5.29 10.44 -16.53
N GLN A 51 4.66 9.26 -16.70
CA GLN A 51 3.53 9.04 -17.61
C GLN A 51 2.21 9.50 -16.97
N THR A 52 2.05 10.81 -16.79
CA THR A 52 0.91 11.44 -16.10
C THR A 52 -0.43 11.16 -16.73
N ASP A 53 -0.50 11.08 -18.05
CA ASP A 53 -1.67 10.75 -18.85
C ASP A 53 -2.14 9.31 -18.60
N ARG A 54 -1.21 8.39 -18.31
CA ARG A 54 -1.49 6.99 -18.04
C ARG A 54 -1.78 6.69 -16.56
N ILE A 55 -1.37 7.56 -15.65
CA ILE A 55 -1.53 7.30 -14.21
C ILE A 55 -2.99 7.02 -13.86
N GLN A 56 -3.94 7.84 -14.34
CA GLN A 56 -5.35 7.60 -14.04
C GLN A 56 -5.83 6.26 -14.56
N SER A 57 -5.45 5.88 -15.77
CA SER A 57 -5.88 4.62 -16.36
C SER A 57 -5.26 3.41 -15.65
N VAL A 58 -3.98 3.48 -15.29
CA VAL A 58 -3.27 2.41 -14.60
C VAL A 58 -3.81 2.18 -13.19
N PHE A 59 -4.21 3.25 -12.48
CA PHE A 59 -4.83 3.15 -11.16
C PHE A 59 -6.33 2.85 -11.18
N GLN A 60 -7.00 3.01 -12.33
CA GLN A 60 -8.42 2.65 -12.54
C GLN A 60 -8.58 1.23 -13.06
N LEU A 61 -7.52 0.61 -13.58
CA LEU A 61 -7.56 -0.80 -13.95
C LEU A 61 -7.99 -1.59 -12.72
N THR A 62 -9.07 -2.35 -12.87
CA THR A 62 -9.52 -3.26 -11.81
C THR A 62 -8.34 -4.16 -11.43
N PRO A 63 -8.01 -4.25 -10.13
CA PRO A 63 -6.96 -5.15 -9.70
C PRO A 63 -7.24 -6.55 -10.22
N ASP A 64 -6.23 -7.22 -10.76
CA ASP A 64 -6.34 -8.61 -11.23
C ASP A 64 -6.34 -9.61 -10.05
N GLY A 65 -6.62 -9.12 -8.84
CA GLY A 65 -6.65 -9.90 -7.61
C GLY A 65 -7.21 -9.12 -6.43
N THR A 66 -7.18 -9.75 -5.27
CA THR A 66 -7.64 -9.15 -4.02
C THR A 66 -6.48 -8.43 -3.33
N PRO A 67 -6.64 -7.15 -2.94
CA PRO A 67 -5.64 -6.44 -2.15
C PRO A 67 -5.32 -7.18 -0.85
N GLY A 68 -4.10 -7.09 -0.38
CA GLY A 68 -3.68 -7.66 0.90
C GLY A 68 -4.50 -7.08 2.07
N ILE A 69 -4.73 -7.89 3.11
CA ILE A 69 -5.40 -7.45 4.34
C ILE A 69 -4.34 -7.23 5.40
N LEU A 70 -4.03 -5.97 5.68
CA LEU A 70 -3.06 -5.53 6.68
C LEU A 70 -3.69 -5.25 8.05
N SER A 71 -5.03 -5.22 8.14
CA SER A 71 -5.77 -5.02 9.38
C SER A 71 -7.21 -5.52 9.25
N ARG A 72 -7.75 -6.06 10.34
CA ARG A 72 -9.18 -6.42 10.45
C ARG A 72 -10.11 -5.20 10.45
N ASN A 73 -9.62 -4.05 10.88
CA ASN A 73 -10.36 -2.79 10.83
C ASN A 73 -10.21 -2.18 9.44
N GLU A 74 -11.32 -1.98 8.73
CA GLU A 74 -11.34 -1.48 7.34
C GLU A 74 -10.63 -0.12 7.18
N LEU A 75 -10.87 0.83 8.10
CA LEU A 75 -10.23 2.14 8.03
C LEU A 75 -8.71 2.02 8.23
N ARG A 76 -8.29 1.21 9.21
CA ARG A 76 -6.87 0.93 9.45
C ARG A 76 -6.25 0.20 8.26
N ASN A 77 -6.97 -0.77 7.67
CA ASN A 77 -6.51 -1.48 6.49
C ASN A 77 -6.27 -0.53 5.32
N SER A 78 -7.23 0.34 5.02
CA SER A 78 -7.12 1.34 3.96
C SER A 78 -5.94 2.30 4.19
N LYS A 79 -5.73 2.75 5.43
CA LYS A 79 -4.58 3.60 5.79
C LYS A 79 -3.24 2.87 5.60
N ASN A 80 -3.15 1.63 6.07
CA ASN A 80 -1.93 0.83 5.95
C ASN A 80 -1.58 0.56 4.48
N MET A 81 -2.58 0.21 3.66
CA MET A 81 -2.39 -0.01 2.23
C MET A 81 -1.93 1.28 1.52
N PHE A 82 -2.51 2.43 1.88
CA PHE A 82 -2.08 3.71 1.34
C PHE A 82 -0.62 4.04 1.70
N ILE A 83 -0.24 3.84 2.97
CA ILE A 83 1.13 4.09 3.43
C ILE A 83 2.12 3.18 2.68
N ALA A 84 1.79 1.90 2.53
CA ALA A 84 2.62 0.97 1.76
C ALA A 84 2.78 1.42 0.31
N GLY A 85 1.68 1.80 -0.36
CA GLY A 85 1.68 2.28 -1.73
C GLY A 85 2.48 3.57 -1.90
N ILE A 86 2.25 4.58 -1.04
CA ILE A 86 2.96 5.86 -1.16
C ILE A 86 4.47 5.70 -0.96
N THR A 87 4.91 4.74 -0.14
CA THR A 87 6.32 4.43 0.04
C THR A 87 6.95 3.92 -1.26
N LEU A 88 6.28 3.01 -1.96
CA LEU A 88 6.74 2.48 -3.25
C LEU A 88 6.76 3.58 -4.32
N PHE A 89 5.71 4.40 -4.39
CA PHE A 89 5.58 5.46 -5.39
C PHE A 89 6.59 6.59 -5.16
N THR A 90 6.93 6.89 -3.91
CA THR A 90 8.01 7.83 -3.58
C THR A 90 9.35 7.35 -4.14
N ARG A 91 9.64 6.06 -4.02
CA ARG A 91 10.86 5.46 -4.58
C ARG A 91 10.87 5.51 -6.10
N ALA A 92 9.74 5.17 -6.73
CA ALA A 92 9.59 5.27 -8.17
C ALA A 92 9.83 6.70 -8.68
N ALA A 93 9.32 7.73 -7.98
CA ALA A 93 9.51 9.11 -8.33
C ALA A 93 11.00 9.54 -8.24
N ILE A 94 11.70 9.13 -7.17
CA ILE A 94 13.14 9.37 -7.00
C ILE A 94 13.93 8.71 -8.13
N GLU A 95 13.65 7.46 -8.46
CA GLU A 95 14.27 6.77 -9.60
C GLU A 95 13.96 7.44 -10.95
N GLY A 96 12.82 8.11 -11.05
CA GLY A 96 12.40 8.93 -12.20
C GLY A 96 13.05 10.30 -12.27
N GLY A 97 13.88 10.68 -11.27
CA GLY A 97 14.63 11.93 -11.25
C GLY A 97 14.04 13.04 -10.37
N VAL A 98 12.98 12.77 -9.61
CA VAL A 98 12.48 13.72 -8.61
C VAL A 98 13.50 13.82 -7.46
N PRO A 99 13.91 15.05 -7.04
CA PRO A 99 14.83 15.20 -5.91
C PRO A 99 14.31 14.52 -4.65
N GLU A 100 15.19 13.80 -3.94
CA GLU A 100 14.83 12.98 -2.77
C GLU A 100 14.06 13.77 -1.71
N GLU A 101 14.56 14.95 -1.33
CA GLU A 101 13.93 15.82 -0.33
C GLU A 101 12.51 16.23 -0.72
N THR A 102 12.30 16.52 -2.02
CA THR A 102 10.96 16.85 -2.55
C THR A 102 10.04 15.65 -2.47
N ALA A 103 10.50 14.48 -2.90
CA ALA A 103 9.72 13.26 -2.88
C ALA A 103 9.35 12.84 -1.45
N TYR A 104 10.28 12.91 -0.51
CA TYR A 104 10.02 12.60 0.90
C TYR A 104 9.09 13.63 1.56
N ALA A 105 9.26 14.93 1.31
CA ALA A 105 8.36 15.96 1.83
C ALA A 105 6.92 15.74 1.37
N LEU A 106 6.71 15.39 0.10
CA LEU A 106 5.38 15.07 -0.44
C LEU A 106 4.81 13.80 0.17
N SER A 107 5.63 12.76 0.36
CA SER A 107 5.23 11.51 1.01
C SER A 107 4.73 11.75 2.44
N VAL A 108 5.45 12.55 3.24
CA VAL A 108 5.04 12.93 4.60
C VAL A 108 3.69 13.64 4.58
N ARG A 109 3.50 14.62 3.71
CA ARG A 109 2.22 15.34 3.58
C ARG A 109 1.06 14.43 3.22
N CYS A 110 1.28 13.48 2.30
CA CYS A 110 0.25 12.49 1.93
C CYS A 110 -0.08 11.58 3.10
N THR A 111 0.91 11.15 3.87
CA THR A 111 0.74 10.28 5.04
C THR A 111 0.01 10.98 6.17
N ASP A 112 0.32 12.25 6.42
CA ASP A 112 -0.39 13.07 7.42
C ASP A 112 -1.87 13.26 7.03
N CYS A 113 -2.15 13.55 5.77
CA CYS A 113 -3.51 13.66 5.27
C CYS A 113 -4.33 12.39 5.50
N ILE A 114 -3.78 11.21 5.19
CA ILE A 114 -4.50 9.94 5.41
C ILE A 114 -4.61 9.62 6.90
N GLY A 115 -3.61 10.01 7.70
CA GLY A 115 -3.63 9.89 9.16
C GLY A 115 -4.84 10.60 9.78
N MET A 116 -5.14 11.82 9.35
CA MET A 116 -6.26 12.64 9.81
C MET A 116 -7.62 12.16 9.29
N CYS A 117 -7.68 11.30 8.26
CA CYS A 117 -8.93 10.81 7.70
C CYS A 117 -9.66 9.91 8.71
N LYS A 118 -10.89 10.27 9.08
CA LYS A 118 -11.77 9.52 9.99
C LYS A 118 -12.77 8.63 9.26
N ARG A 119 -12.82 8.67 7.92
CA ARG A 119 -13.78 7.96 7.09
C ARG A 119 -13.18 6.70 6.49
N LYS A 120 -14.00 5.64 6.34
CA LYS A 120 -13.59 4.34 5.79
C LYS A 120 -13.12 4.41 4.35
N GLN A 121 -13.65 5.36 3.56
CA GLN A 121 -13.21 5.58 2.19
C GLN A 121 -12.41 6.87 2.09
N TRP A 122 -11.19 6.77 1.66
CA TRP A 122 -10.30 7.91 1.40
C TRP A 122 -10.87 8.88 0.35
N LYS A 123 -11.76 8.39 -0.56
CA LYS A 123 -12.51 9.20 -1.54
C LYS A 123 -13.38 10.27 -0.88
N ASP A 124 -13.83 10.03 0.35
CA ASP A 124 -14.67 10.93 1.13
C ASP A 124 -13.87 11.85 2.05
N CYS A 125 -12.54 11.77 2.02
CA CYS A 125 -11.69 12.63 2.81
C CYS A 125 -11.80 14.07 2.29
N ARG A 126 -12.18 15.00 3.18
CA ARG A 126 -12.31 16.44 2.87
C ARG A 126 -10.97 17.15 2.65
N CYS A 127 -9.87 16.47 2.90
CA CYS A 127 -8.56 17.01 2.55
C CYS A 127 -8.47 17.04 1.02
N GLY A 128 -8.41 18.24 0.46
CA GLY A 128 -8.44 18.47 -1.00
C GLY A 128 -7.35 17.71 -1.77
N TYR A 129 -6.31 17.28 -1.07
CA TYR A 129 -5.20 16.50 -1.60
C TYR A 129 -5.56 15.04 -1.91
N LEU A 130 -6.48 14.42 -1.14
CA LEU A 130 -6.83 13.01 -1.32
C LEU A 130 -8.10 12.80 -2.17
N ARG A 131 -8.81 13.87 -2.52
CA ARG A 131 -10.03 13.78 -3.32
C ARG A 131 -9.78 13.23 -4.73
N ARG A 132 -8.52 13.23 -5.17
CA ARG A 132 -8.04 12.55 -6.37
C ARG A 132 -6.78 11.78 -5.97
N SER A 133 -6.86 10.45 -5.89
CA SER A 133 -5.68 9.60 -5.64
C SER A 133 -4.56 9.85 -6.65
N SER A 134 -4.92 10.22 -7.86
CA SER A 134 -4.01 10.72 -8.88
C SER A 134 -3.30 12.01 -8.48
N HIS A 135 -3.88 12.84 -7.60
CA HIS A 135 -3.31 14.16 -7.29
C HIS A 135 -2.07 14.09 -6.39
N CYS A 136 -2.05 13.20 -5.37
CA CYS A 136 -0.82 12.96 -4.60
C CYS A 136 0.28 12.38 -5.48
N ILE A 137 -0.08 11.47 -6.37
CA ILE A 137 0.87 10.86 -7.31
C ILE A 137 1.31 11.89 -8.36
N THR A 138 0.38 12.73 -8.85
CA THR A 138 0.72 13.82 -9.77
C THR A 138 1.66 14.84 -9.13
N LEU A 139 1.49 15.15 -7.84
CA LEU A 139 2.41 16.04 -7.11
C LEU A 139 3.80 15.43 -6.91
N LEU A 140 3.93 14.09 -6.86
CA LEU A 140 5.23 13.42 -6.87
C LEU A 140 5.93 13.52 -8.23
N LEU A 141 5.19 13.80 -9.30
CA LEU A 141 5.71 13.89 -10.66
C LEU A 141 5.97 15.35 -11.12
N PHE A 142 5.30 16.30 -10.48
CA PHE A 142 5.43 17.75 -10.76
C PHE A 142 5.59 18.50 -9.43
N PRO A 143 6.83 18.58 -8.89
CA PRO A 143 7.12 19.40 -7.73
C PRO A 143 6.99 20.91 -8.06
#